data_b4acc51da0d8025c007f778336fcf8f4
#
_entry.id   b4acc51da0d8025c007f778336fcf8f4
#
_cell.length_a   1.000
_cell.length_b   1.000
_cell.length_c   1.000
_cell.angle_alpha   90.00
_cell.angle_beta   90.00
_cell.angle_gamma   90.00
#
_symmetry.space_group_name_H-M   'P 1'
#
loop_
_entity.id
_entity.type
_entity.pdbx_description
1 polymer ?
#
loop_
_entity_poly.entity_id
_entity_poly.type
_entity_poly.pdbx_seq_one_letter_code
_entity_poly.pdbx_strand_id
1 'polypeptide(L)'
;KTQAILPIRGKILNVASATADKIRANSEIADLTLAMGCGTRKDCEPENLRYDRIIIMTDADVDGAHIATLLMTFFFQEMTEVVRGGHLYLAQPPLYRLTAGKESRYARDDEHRAELEATVFKGKKVDVGRFKGLGEMNPAQLRETTMDPETRSLIRITLPAEFEQRAVVKELVDQLMGRNPEHRFNFIQNNAGDMDREMIDA
;
A
#
# COMPACT_ATOMS: atom_id res chain seq x y z
N LYS A 1 -4.25 0.11 -24.22
CA LYS A 1 -3.46 0.70 -23.10
C LYS A 1 -4.46 1.18 -22.06
N THR A 2 -4.57 0.45 -20.97
CA THR A 2 -5.60 0.67 -19.93
C THR A 2 -4.99 1.06 -18.59
N GLN A 3 -3.65 1.18 -18.48
CA GLN A 3 -2.94 1.51 -17.25
C GLN A 3 -2.02 2.71 -17.46
N ALA A 4 -1.90 3.55 -16.43
CA ALA A 4 -0.93 4.63 -16.33
C ALA A 4 -0.12 4.48 -15.03
N ILE A 5 1.06 5.07 -14.96
CA ILE A 5 1.93 5.08 -13.79
C ILE A 5 2.21 6.53 -13.43
N LEU A 6 1.96 6.89 -12.17
CA LEU A 6 2.38 8.14 -11.58
C LEU A 6 3.54 7.83 -10.62
N PRO A 7 4.78 8.22 -10.95
CA PRO A 7 5.90 8.02 -10.05
C PRO A 7 5.84 9.01 -8.88
N ILE A 8 6.00 8.50 -7.66
CA ILE A 8 6.08 9.30 -6.44
C ILE A 8 7.53 9.34 -5.97
N ARG A 9 8.04 10.52 -5.64
CA ARG A 9 9.44 10.73 -5.21
C ARG A 9 9.60 10.57 -3.70
N GLY A 10 9.36 9.36 -3.18
CA GLY A 10 9.51 9.07 -1.76
C GLY A 10 8.29 9.47 -0.92
N LYS A 11 8.52 9.88 0.32
CA LYS A 11 7.47 10.21 1.30
C LYS A 11 6.77 11.51 0.90
N ILE A 12 5.46 11.45 0.67
CA ILE A 12 4.64 12.64 0.41
C ILE A 12 4.35 13.40 1.72
N LEU A 13 3.83 14.62 1.58
CA LEU A 13 3.39 15.41 2.73
C LEU A 13 2.30 14.66 3.53
N ASN A 14 2.49 14.56 4.84
CA ASN A 14 1.45 14.02 5.73
C ASN A 14 0.30 15.03 5.89
N VAL A 15 -0.80 14.81 5.18
CA VAL A 15 -1.96 15.71 5.16
C VAL A 15 -2.69 15.75 6.50
N ALA A 16 -2.58 14.71 7.35
CA ALA A 16 -3.20 14.70 8.68
C ALA A 16 -2.57 15.69 9.65
N SER A 17 -1.28 16.01 9.47
CA SER A 17 -0.55 16.96 10.32
C SER A 17 -0.26 18.30 9.66
N ALA A 18 -0.42 18.42 8.34
CA ALA A 18 -0.14 19.63 7.59
C ALA A 18 -1.24 20.70 7.74
N THR A 19 -0.88 21.95 7.50
CA THR A 19 -1.86 23.05 7.35
C THR A 19 -2.42 23.07 5.93
N ALA A 20 -3.61 23.63 5.76
CA ALA A 20 -4.25 23.73 4.44
C ALA A 20 -3.36 24.47 3.40
N ASP A 21 -2.59 25.48 3.83
CA ASP A 21 -1.68 26.21 2.95
C ASP A 21 -0.52 25.33 2.48
N LYS A 22 0.04 24.50 3.37
CA LYS A 22 1.09 23.54 3.01
C LYS A 22 0.57 22.48 2.04
N ILE A 23 -0.64 21.99 2.24
CA ILE A 23 -1.28 21.00 1.34
C ILE A 23 -1.45 21.62 -0.05
N ARG A 24 -1.99 22.85 -0.14
CA ARG A 24 -2.18 23.55 -1.41
C ARG A 24 -0.88 23.88 -2.15
N ALA A 25 0.19 24.15 -1.41
CA ALA A 25 1.49 24.49 -1.98
C ALA A 25 2.36 23.26 -2.36
N ASN A 26 1.93 22.06 -2.01
CA ASN A 26 2.70 20.84 -2.25
C ASN A 26 2.45 20.30 -3.65
N SER A 27 3.51 20.15 -4.45
CA SER A 27 3.44 19.72 -5.86
C SER A 27 2.99 18.26 -6.00
N GLU A 28 3.47 17.35 -5.14
CA GLU A 28 3.06 15.94 -5.21
C GLU A 28 1.57 15.76 -4.92
N ILE A 29 1.02 16.53 -3.95
CA ILE A 29 -0.42 16.52 -3.66
C ILE A 29 -1.20 17.12 -4.84
N ALA A 30 -0.70 18.19 -5.46
CA ALA A 30 -1.32 18.78 -6.64
C ALA A 30 -1.33 17.81 -7.83
N ASP A 31 -0.22 17.13 -8.08
CA ASP A 31 -0.08 16.15 -9.15
C ASP A 31 -1.02 14.94 -8.94
N LEU A 32 -1.09 14.41 -7.70
CA LEU A 32 -2.04 13.36 -7.33
C LEU A 32 -3.48 13.81 -7.60
N THR A 33 -3.87 14.99 -7.12
CA THR A 33 -5.21 15.53 -7.29
C THR A 33 -5.56 15.70 -8.78
N LEU A 34 -4.63 16.26 -9.55
CA LEU A 34 -4.79 16.43 -10.99
C LEU A 34 -4.91 15.10 -11.73
N ALA A 35 -4.08 14.12 -11.36
CA ALA A 35 -4.10 12.79 -11.98
C ALA A 35 -5.44 12.09 -11.74
N MET A 36 -6.00 12.17 -10.52
CA MET A 36 -7.30 11.56 -10.19
C MET A 36 -8.46 12.25 -10.89
N GLY A 37 -8.46 13.58 -10.99
CA GLY A 37 -9.44 14.37 -11.75
C GLY A 37 -10.80 14.52 -11.10
N CYS A 38 -11.02 13.97 -9.90
CA CYS A 38 -12.32 13.97 -9.21
C CYS A 38 -12.48 15.07 -8.15
N GLY A 39 -11.50 15.95 -7.98
CA GLY A 39 -11.51 16.96 -6.90
C GLY A 39 -11.11 16.39 -5.53
N THR A 40 -11.24 17.21 -4.49
CA THR A 40 -10.88 16.84 -3.11
C THR A 40 -11.93 17.27 -2.10
N ARG A 41 -12.00 16.61 -0.96
CA ARG A 41 -12.89 16.91 0.17
C ARG A 41 -14.35 17.00 -0.26
N LYS A 42 -14.99 18.16 0.00
CA LYS A 42 -16.40 18.41 -0.37
C LYS A 42 -16.64 18.50 -1.89
N ASP A 43 -15.58 18.80 -2.62
CA ASP A 43 -15.63 18.92 -4.09
C ASP A 43 -15.18 17.60 -4.78
N CYS A 44 -15.04 16.51 -4.00
CA CYS A 44 -14.69 15.19 -4.53
C CYS A 44 -15.92 14.51 -5.10
N GLU A 45 -15.95 14.40 -6.43
CA GLU A 45 -17.00 13.75 -7.20
C GLU A 45 -16.45 12.45 -7.83
N PRO A 46 -16.75 11.28 -7.24
CA PRO A 46 -16.21 10.00 -7.71
C PRO A 46 -16.54 9.67 -9.16
N GLU A 47 -17.66 10.21 -9.68
CA GLU A 47 -18.08 10.04 -11.07
C GLU A 47 -17.09 10.64 -12.07
N ASN A 48 -16.31 11.63 -11.63
CA ASN A 48 -15.25 12.27 -12.42
C ASN A 48 -13.89 11.58 -12.27
N LEU A 49 -13.81 10.51 -11.50
CA LEU A 49 -12.56 9.75 -11.33
C LEU A 49 -12.10 9.16 -12.66
N ARG A 50 -10.84 9.42 -13.02
CA ARG A 50 -10.30 8.98 -14.33
C ARG A 50 -9.94 7.51 -14.39
N TYR A 51 -9.82 6.85 -13.24
CA TYR A 51 -9.34 5.47 -13.12
C TYR A 51 -10.30 4.63 -12.30
N ASP A 52 -10.67 3.47 -12.79
CA ASP A 52 -11.47 2.48 -12.06
C ASP A 52 -10.74 1.97 -10.81
N ARG A 53 -9.42 1.80 -10.90
CA ARG A 53 -8.58 1.33 -9.80
C ARG A 53 -7.35 2.19 -9.63
N ILE A 54 -7.14 2.64 -8.40
CA ILE A 54 -5.95 3.35 -7.96
C ILE A 54 -5.13 2.36 -7.13
N ILE A 55 -3.92 2.05 -7.57
CA ILE A 55 -3.10 1.01 -6.97
C ILE A 55 -1.83 1.64 -6.41
N ILE A 56 -1.69 1.62 -5.10
CA ILE A 56 -0.46 2.04 -4.41
C ILE A 56 0.55 0.90 -4.52
N MET A 57 1.75 1.21 -5.03
CA MET A 57 2.86 0.26 -5.17
C MET A 57 4.07 0.82 -4.44
N THR A 58 4.52 0.10 -3.42
CA THR A 58 5.69 0.45 -2.61
C THR A 58 6.54 -0.80 -2.36
N ASP A 59 7.80 -0.60 -1.95
CA ASP A 59 8.67 -1.68 -1.53
C ASP A 59 8.15 -2.37 -0.27
N ALA A 60 8.55 -3.62 -0.05
CA ALA A 60 8.15 -4.42 1.11
C ALA A 60 9.09 -4.18 2.31
N ASP A 61 9.40 -2.91 2.60
CA ASP A 61 10.22 -2.46 3.72
C ASP A 61 9.49 -1.43 4.58
N VAL A 62 10.10 -0.97 5.66
CA VAL A 62 9.49 0.00 6.60
C VAL A 62 9.24 1.35 5.93
N ASP A 63 10.11 1.80 5.04
CA ASP A 63 9.93 3.05 4.30
C ASP A 63 8.78 2.94 3.29
N GLY A 64 8.68 1.83 2.58
CA GLY A 64 7.56 1.55 1.67
C GLY A 64 6.21 1.48 2.41
N ALA A 65 6.17 0.84 3.58
CA ALA A 65 4.99 0.82 4.44
C ALA A 65 4.58 2.22 4.90
N HIS A 66 5.55 3.08 5.24
CA HIS A 66 5.29 4.47 5.59
C HIS A 66 4.78 5.29 4.40
N ILE A 67 5.37 5.14 3.20
CA ILE A 67 4.89 5.80 1.97
C ILE A 67 3.45 5.37 1.67
N ALA A 68 3.15 4.08 1.73
CA ALA A 68 1.79 3.57 1.55
C ALA A 68 0.80 4.18 2.55
N THR A 69 1.20 4.28 3.83
CA THR A 69 0.37 4.88 4.88
C THR A 69 0.11 6.36 4.63
N LEU A 70 1.10 7.13 4.18
CA LEU A 70 0.91 8.54 3.81
C LEU A 70 -0.06 8.70 2.64
N LEU A 71 0.05 7.85 1.61
CA LEU A 71 -0.86 7.84 0.47
C LEU A 71 -2.28 7.44 0.88
N MET A 72 -2.44 6.38 1.69
CA MET A 72 -3.74 5.99 2.24
C MET A 72 -4.37 7.13 3.07
N THR A 73 -3.57 7.83 3.88
CA THR A 73 -4.01 8.99 4.67
C THR A 73 -4.48 10.13 3.76
N PHE A 74 -3.77 10.39 2.66
CA PHE A 74 -4.19 11.36 1.66
C PHE A 74 -5.57 11.00 1.07
N PHE A 75 -5.75 9.79 0.56
CA PHE A 75 -7.03 9.37 -0.01
C PHE A 75 -8.15 9.36 1.04
N PHE A 76 -7.85 8.94 2.27
CA PHE A 76 -8.82 8.94 3.36
C PHE A 76 -9.32 10.35 3.71
N GLN A 77 -8.43 11.36 3.76
CA GLN A 77 -8.80 12.71 4.17
C GLN A 77 -9.25 13.62 3.02
N GLU A 78 -8.61 13.49 1.86
CA GLU A 78 -8.84 14.39 0.73
C GLU A 78 -9.82 13.80 -0.31
N MET A 79 -9.93 12.47 -0.40
CA MET A 79 -10.76 11.77 -1.38
C MET A 79 -11.52 10.58 -0.76
N THR A 80 -12.20 10.82 0.37
CA THR A 80 -12.90 9.78 1.15
C THR A 80 -13.90 9.00 0.30
N GLU A 81 -14.59 9.66 -0.62
CA GLU A 81 -15.60 9.01 -1.49
C GLU A 81 -14.95 8.02 -2.48
N VAL A 82 -13.73 8.27 -2.93
CA VAL A 82 -12.94 7.33 -3.75
C VAL A 82 -12.64 6.04 -2.97
N VAL A 83 -12.25 6.18 -1.69
CA VAL A 83 -12.03 5.01 -0.81
C VAL A 83 -13.33 4.27 -0.54
N ARG A 84 -14.42 5.00 -0.27
CA ARG A 84 -15.76 4.45 -0.02
C ARG A 84 -16.31 3.71 -1.25
N GLY A 85 -16.07 4.23 -2.45
CA GLY A 85 -16.40 3.58 -3.72
C GLY A 85 -15.58 2.33 -4.00
N GLY A 86 -14.51 2.10 -3.22
CA GLY A 86 -13.66 0.91 -3.33
C GLY A 86 -12.71 0.94 -4.53
N HIS A 87 -12.28 2.13 -4.92
CA HIS A 87 -11.34 2.35 -6.01
C HIS A 87 -9.87 2.28 -5.57
N LEU A 88 -9.59 2.29 -4.26
CA LEU A 88 -8.22 2.29 -3.72
C LEU A 88 -7.74 0.87 -3.39
N TYR A 89 -6.53 0.54 -3.83
CA TYR A 89 -5.89 -0.76 -3.63
C TYR A 89 -4.42 -0.60 -3.24
N LEU A 90 -3.90 -1.60 -2.51
CA LEU A 90 -2.47 -1.83 -2.34
C LEU A 90 -2.04 -2.99 -3.25
N ALA A 91 -0.96 -2.81 -3.99
CA ALA A 91 -0.30 -3.92 -4.66
C ALA A 91 0.33 -4.85 -3.62
N GLN A 92 0.26 -6.15 -3.88
CA GLN A 92 0.87 -7.18 -3.06
C GLN A 92 1.86 -7.97 -3.92
N PRO A 93 3.06 -7.42 -4.18
CA PRO A 93 4.11 -8.16 -4.88
C PRO A 93 4.54 -9.37 -4.04
N PRO A 94 5.02 -10.45 -4.66
CA PRO A 94 5.51 -11.61 -3.93
C PRO A 94 6.81 -11.28 -3.19
N LEU A 95 6.98 -11.89 -2.02
CA LEU A 95 8.24 -11.79 -1.25
C LEU A 95 9.28 -12.82 -1.71
N TYR A 96 8.85 -13.94 -2.31
CA TYR A 96 9.74 -15.03 -2.70
C TYR A 96 9.53 -15.49 -4.12
N ARG A 97 10.62 -15.97 -4.73
CA ARG A 97 10.61 -16.77 -5.93
C ARG A 97 11.24 -18.13 -5.61
N LEU A 98 10.49 -19.20 -5.83
CA LEU A 98 10.93 -20.58 -5.68
C LEU A 98 11.23 -21.16 -7.06
N THR A 99 12.38 -21.82 -7.22
CA THR A 99 12.79 -22.41 -8.48
C THR A 99 13.32 -23.82 -8.27
N ALA A 100 12.82 -24.79 -9.04
CA ALA A 100 13.34 -26.14 -9.09
C ALA A 100 13.47 -26.60 -10.56
N GLY A 101 14.68 -26.62 -11.07
CA GLY A 101 14.96 -26.91 -12.48
C GLY A 101 14.34 -25.84 -13.40
N LYS A 102 13.36 -26.23 -14.22
CA LYS A 102 12.66 -25.30 -15.13
C LYS A 102 11.37 -24.71 -14.55
N GLU A 103 10.93 -25.22 -13.41
CA GLU A 103 9.71 -24.76 -12.76
C GLU A 103 10.00 -23.62 -11.79
N SER A 104 9.22 -22.54 -11.88
CA SER A 104 9.31 -21.38 -10.99
C SER A 104 7.92 -20.98 -10.51
N ARG A 105 7.81 -20.61 -9.23
CA ARG A 105 6.60 -20.09 -8.60
C ARG A 105 6.95 -18.91 -7.71
N TYR A 106 5.97 -18.03 -7.51
CA TYR A 106 6.08 -16.91 -6.59
C TYR A 106 5.26 -17.18 -5.33
N ALA A 107 5.83 -16.85 -4.18
CA ALA A 107 5.12 -16.89 -2.90
C ALA A 107 4.95 -15.48 -2.33
N ARG A 108 3.76 -15.18 -1.82
CA ARG A 108 3.39 -13.88 -1.26
C ARG A 108 4.09 -13.62 0.07
N ASP A 109 4.18 -14.67 0.89
CA ASP A 109 4.62 -14.66 2.28
C ASP A 109 5.25 -16.01 2.65
N ASP A 110 5.69 -16.15 3.90
CA ASP A 110 6.32 -17.38 4.41
C ASP A 110 5.35 -18.56 4.44
N GLU A 111 4.08 -18.33 4.76
CA GLU A 111 3.05 -19.39 4.79
C GLU A 111 2.82 -19.96 3.39
N HIS A 112 2.61 -19.10 2.40
CA HIS A 112 2.45 -19.52 0.99
C HIS A 112 3.74 -20.19 0.44
N ARG A 113 4.91 -19.74 0.88
CA ARG A 113 6.18 -20.40 0.56
C ARG A 113 6.21 -21.82 1.09
N ALA A 114 5.90 -22.02 2.38
CA ALA A 114 5.86 -23.36 2.99
C ALA A 114 4.84 -24.28 2.30
N GLU A 115 3.67 -23.74 1.93
CA GLU A 115 2.67 -24.46 1.16
C GLU A 115 3.21 -24.94 -0.20
N LEU A 116 3.87 -24.06 -0.95
CA LEU A 116 4.47 -24.42 -2.26
C LEU A 116 5.59 -25.45 -2.11
N GLU A 117 6.42 -25.35 -1.08
CA GLU A 117 7.47 -26.33 -0.79
C GLU A 117 6.88 -27.71 -0.45
N ALA A 118 5.76 -27.75 0.30
CA ALA A 118 5.10 -28.99 0.69
C ALA A 118 4.26 -29.63 -0.44
N THR A 119 3.84 -28.86 -1.44
CA THR A 119 2.95 -29.30 -2.51
C THR A 119 3.67 -29.38 -3.86
N VAL A 120 3.84 -28.27 -4.54
CA VAL A 120 4.40 -28.17 -5.92
C VAL A 120 5.85 -28.65 -5.98
N PHE A 121 6.63 -28.35 -4.94
CA PHE A 121 8.06 -28.67 -4.88
C PHE A 121 8.39 -29.84 -3.95
N LYS A 122 7.41 -30.60 -3.52
CA LYS A 122 7.61 -31.74 -2.61
C LYS A 122 8.67 -32.71 -3.16
N GLY A 123 9.72 -32.91 -2.36
CA GLY A 123 10.84 -33.82 -2.70
C GLY A 123 11.82 -33.26 -3.74
N LYS A 124 11.67 -32.01 -4.18
CA LYS A 124 12.59 -31.33 -5.09
C LYS A 124 13.58 -30.46 -4.29
N LYS A 125 14.79 -30.29 -4.82
CA LYS A 125 15.70 -29.26 -4.31
C LYS A 125 15.26 -27.91 -4.86
N VAL A 126 14.86 -27.00 -3.98
CA VAL A 126 14.33 -25.68 -4.33
C VAL A 126 15.39 -24.62 -4.07
N ASP A 127 15.59 -23.75 -5.03
CA ASP A 127 16.31 -22.48 -4.85
C ASP A 127 15.30 -21.39 -4.53
N VAL A 128 15.51 -20.69 -3.42
CA VAL A 128 14.59 -19.66 -2.90
C VAL A 128 15.28 -18.30 -2.96
N GLY A 129 14.80 -17.43 -3.85
CA GLY A 129 15.17 -16.03 -3.91
C GLY A 129 14.16 -15.18 -3.13
N ARG A 130 14.64 -14.24 -2.28
CA ARG A 130 13.80 -13.27 -1.58
C ARG A 130 13.90 -11.91 -2.27
N PHE A 131 12.76 -11.25 -2.50
CA PHE A 131 12.69 -9.88 -2.96
C PHE A 131 12.53 -8.94 -1.75
N LYS A 132 13.42 -7.97 -1.61
CA LYS A 132 13.33 -6.92 -0.59
C LYS A 132 12.53 -5.72 -1.07
N GLY A 133 12.43 -5.52 -2.40
CA GLY A 133 11.69 -4.44 -3.00
C GLY A 133 11.42 -4.66 -4.49
N LEU A 134 10.60 -3.79 -5.07
CA LEU A 134 10.22 -3.83 -6.49
C LEU A 134 11.42 -3.66 -7.42
N GLY A 135 12.45 -2.92 -6.98
CA GLY A 135 13.67 -2.69 -7.73
C GLY A 135 14.56 -3.94 -7.92
N GLU A 136 14.36 -4.98 -7.14
CA GLU A 136 15.07 -6.27 -7.29
C GLU A 136 14.44 -7.18 -8.34
N MET A 137 13.22 -6.86 -8.80
CA MET A 137 12.53 -7.58 -9.85
C MET A 137 12.97 -7.06 -11.23
N ASN A 138 13.31 -7.96 -12.13
CA ASN A 138 13.47 -7.57 -13.52
C ASN A 138 12.11 -7.18 -14.14
N PRO A 139 12.08 -6.47 -15.29
CA PRO A 139 10.83 -5.98 -15.89
C PRO A 139 9.79 -7.08 -16.18
N ALA A 140 10.23 -8.27 -16.55
CA ALA A 140 9.31 -9.39 -16.82
C ALA A 140 8.67 -9.91 -15.52
N GLN A 141 9.45 -10.04 -14.45
CA GLN A 141 8.95 -10.44 -13.13
C GLN A 141 7.97 -9.40 -12.57
N LEU A 142 8.33 -8.11 -12.62
CA LEU A 142 7.45 -7.02 -12.16
C LEU A 142 6.13 -7.00 -12.94
N ARG A 143 6.21 -7.20 -14.26
CA ARG A 143 5.00 -7.30 -15.10
C ARG A 143 4.13 -8.45 -14.65
N GLU A 144 4.68 -9.67 -14.59
CA GLU A 144 3.96 -10.90 -14.29
C GLU A 144 3.31 -10.89 -12.90
N THR A 145 4.03 -10.37 -11.89
CA THR A 145 3.59 -10.47 -10.49
C THR A 145 2.75 -9.30 -10.00
N THR A 146 2.97 -8.10 -10.57
CA THR A 146 2.45 -6.85 -9.99
C THR A 146 1.63 -6.02 -10.97
N MET A 147 1.98 -6.04 -12.26
CA MET A 147 1.35 -5.16 -13.26
C MET A 147 0.26 -5.84 -14.08
N ASP A 148 0.36 -7.15 -14.32
CA ASP A 148 -0.61 -7.87 -15.14
C ASP A 148 -1.92 -8.06 -14.36
N PRO A 149 -3.06 -7.58 -14.87
CA PRO A 149 -4.35 -7.72 -14.20
C PRO A 149 -4.78 -9.17 -13.94
N GLU A 150 -4.31 -10.13 -14.76
CA GLU A 150 -4.70 -11.54 -14.66
C GLU A 150 -3.93 -12.30 -13.57
N THR A 151 -2.75 -11.80 -13.18
CA THR A 151 -1.84 -12.54 -12.28
C THR A 151 -1.48 -11.81 -10.99
N ARG A 152 -1.66 -10.47 -10.95
CA ARG A 152 -1.35 -9.65 -9.78
C ARG A 152 -2.29 -9.89 -8.61
N SER A 153 -1.77 -9.74 -7.39
CA SER A 153 -2.56 -9.70 -6.16
C SER A 153 -2.73 -8.27 -5.68
N LEU A 154 -3.95 -7.90 -5.29
CA LEU A 154 -4.30 -6.58 -4.77
C LEU A 154 -5.08 -6.71 -3.47
N ILE A 155 -4.77 -5.85 -2.51
CA ILE A 155 -5.58 -5.66 -1.30
C ILE A 155 -6.46 -4.43 -1.52
N ARG A 156 -7.78 -4.61 -1.49
CA ARG A 156 -8.73 -3.51 -1.59
C ARG A 156 -8.81 -2.78 -0.25
N ILE A 157 -8.63 -1.46 -0.29
CA ILE A 157 -8.80 -0.60 0.88
C ILE A 157 -10.27 -0.21 0.98
N THR A 158 -10.88 -0.52 2.10
CA THR A 158 -12.31 -0.24 2.35
C THR A 158 -12.50 0.52 3.65
N LEU A 159 -13.59 1.27 3.71
CA LEU A 159 -14.04 1.89 4.96
C LEU A 159 -15.24 1.09 5.49
N PRO A 160 -15.38 0.97 6.83
CA PRO A 160 -16.55 0.36 7.42
C PRO A 160 -17.85 1.05 6.98
N ALA A 161 -18.91 0.25 6.78
CA ALA A 161 -20.22 0.79 6.41
C ALA A 161 -20.85 1.57 7.56
N GLU A 162 -20.64 1.11 8.80
CA GLU A 162 -21.24 1.66 10.01
C GLU A 162 -20.57 2.97 10.43
N PHE A 163 -21.38 3.95 10.84
CA PHE A 163 -20.89 5.27 11.25
C PHE A 163 -19.94 5.20 12.46
N GLU A 164 -20.28 4.38 13.46
CA GLU A 164 -19.47 4.22 14.67
C GLU A 164 -18.09 3.65 14.37
N GLN A 165 -18.01 2.64 13.52
CA GLN A 165 -16.75 2.05 13.10
C GLN A 165 -15.90 3.04 12.27
N ARG A 166 -16.52 3.90 11.47
CA ARG A 166 -15.82 4.97 10.75
C ARG A 166 -15.21 6.01 11.69
N ALA A 167 -15.89 6.31 12.80
CA ALA A 167 -15.34 7.19 13.83
C ALA A 167 -14.07 6.60 14.47
N VAL A 168 -14.07 5.30 14.73
CA VAL A 168 -12.88 4.57 15.23
C VAL A 168 -11.73 4.64 14.23
N VAL A 169 -11.99 4.42 12.93
CA VAL A 169 -10.95 4.55 11.89
C VAL A 169 -10.38 5.97 11.85
N LYS A 170 -11.24 6.98 11.92
CA LYS A 170 -10.79 8.38 11.96
C LYS A 170 -9.92 8.67 13.18
N GLU A 171 -10.32 8.21 14.35
CA GLU A 171 -9.55 8.35 15.57
C GLU A 171 -8.19 7.67 15.46
N LEU A 172 -8.12 6.46 14.91
CA LEU A 172 -6.87 5.73 14.68
C LEU A 172 -5.93 6.50 13.73
N VAL A 173 -6.47 7.06 12.64
CA VAL A 173 -5.68 7.89 11.72
C VAL A 173 -5.17 9.15 12.44
N ASP A 174 -5.99 9.79 13.25
CA ASP A 174 -5.58 10.98 14.02
C ASP A 174 -4.52 10.63 15.09
N GLN A 175 -4.61 9.47 15.73
CA GLN A 175 -3.61 8.98 16.68
C GLN A 175 -2.26 8.71 16.01
N LEU A 176 -2.27 7.98 14.88
CA LEU A 176 -1.05 7.53 14.20
C LEU A 176 -0.41 8.62 13.32
N MET A 177 -1.21 9.43 12.64
CA MET A 177 -0.76 10.39 11.63
C MET A 177 -0.93 11.84 12.05
N GLY A 178 -1.67 12.12 13.12
CA GLY A 178 -1.95 13.46 13.63
C GLY A 178 -0.72 14.18 14.20
N ARG A 179 -0.91 15.44 14.59
CA ARG A 179 0.17 16.33 15.05
C ARG A 179 0.72 15.98 16.42
N ASN A 180 -0.10 15.38 17.31
CA ASN A 180 0.32 15.06 18.67
C ASN A 180 1.18 13.79 18.70
N PRO A 181 2.49 13.87 18.99
CA PRO A 181 3.36 12.70 19.02
C PRO A 181 3.07 11.76 20.21
N GLU A 182 2.43 12.25 21.27
CA GLU A 182 2.10 11.46 22.46
C GLU A 182 1.13 10.32 22.13
N HIS A 183 0.17 10.56 21.22
CA HIS A 183 -0.76 9.52 20.79
C HIS A 183 -0.04 8.35 20.12
N ARG A 184 0.93 8.64 19.22
CA ARG A 184 1.76 7.60 18.59
C ARG A 184 2.63 6.87 19.59
N PHE A 185 3.23 7.61 20.52
CA PHE A 185 4.06 7.02 21.57
C PHE A 185 3.26 6.03 22.42
N ASN A 186 2.08 6.44 22.89
CA ASN A 186 1.18 5.57 23.67
C ASN A 186 0.71 4.36 22.85
N PHE A 187 0.38 4.54 21.56
CA PHE A 187 0.01 3.43 20.68
C PHE A 187 1.17 2.43 20.55
N ILE A 188 2.38 2.89 20.29
CA ILE A 188 3.57 2.04 20.19
C ILE A 188 3.83 1.30 21.50
N GLN A 189 3.78 1.99 22.65
CA GLN A 189 3.97 1.34 23.94
C GLN A 189 2.93 0.25 24.23
N ASN A 190 1.67 0.51 23.92
CA ASN A 190 0.59 -0.44 24.19
C ASN A 190 0.64 -1.67 23.27
N ASN A 191 1.25 -1.56 22.10
CA ASN A 191 1.35 -2.65 21.12
C ASN A 191 2.79 -3.20 20.97
N ALA A 192 3.73 -2.77 21.79
CA ALA A 192 5.14 -3.17 21.67
C ALA A 192 5.37 -4.68 21.89
N GLY A 193 4.47 -5.35 22.61
CA GLY A 193 4.52 -6.80 22.83
C GLY A 193 4.19 -7.63 21.59
N ASP A 194 3.45 -7.05 20.64
CA ASP A 194 2.97 -7.70 19.43
C ASP A 194 3.89 -7.45 18.22
N MET A 195 4.94 -6.63 18.39
CA MET A 195 5.88 -6.32 17.33
C MET A 195 6.82 -7.48 17.07
N ASP A 196 6.83 -7.94 15.83
CA ASP A 196 7.87 -8.87 15.36
C ASP A 196 9.21 -8.12 15.28
N ARG A 197 10.22 -8.66 15.96
CA ARG A 197 11.56 -8.05 16.03
C ARG A 197 12.25 -7.97 14.66
N GLU A 198 11.86 -8.80 13.71
CA GLU A 198 12.36 -8.77 12.33
C GLU A 198 11.84 -7.56 11.53
N MET A 199 10.78 -6.90 11.99
CA MET A 199 10.24 -5.68 11.37
C MET A 199 10.88 -4.40 11.88
N ILE A 200 11.75 -4.48 12.87
CA ILE A 200 12.48 -3.33 13.40
C ILE A 200 13.85 -3.31 12.70
N ASP A 201 14.03 -2.43 11.73
CA ASP A 201 15.36 -2.09 11.23
C ASP A 201 16.17 -1.46 12.36
N ALA A 202 17.15 -2.20 12.85
CA ALA A 202 18.13 -1.74 13.81
C ALA A 202 19.33 -1.11 13.11
#